data_c0f8484b49aadc50a5cda98fb1b229ab
#
_entry.id   c0f8484b49aadc50a5cda98fb1b229ab
#
_cell.length_a   1.000
_cell.length_b   1.000
_cell.length_c   1.000
_cell.angle_alpha   90.00
_cell.angle_beta   90.00
_cell.angle_gamma   90.00
#
_symmetry.space_group_name_H-M   'P 1'
#
loop_
_entity.id
_entity.type
_entity.pdbx_description
1 polymer ?
#
loop_
_entity_poly.entity_id
_entity_poly.type
_entity_poly.pdbx_seq_one_letter_code
_entity_poly.pdbx_strand_id
1 'polypeptide(L)'
;VYKETDVRELEQMFEFFSSLEVDGHTISPGYDYDAAKQDMVRRLGKKPEDFFLTRALTREKFAKIQEWGERFTIFGTPVYQEFLAGKRELTCTAWAIPTRNIKGWKAPCYLMTDGHYARYQDMLDQVDWNRYGVVNGVVRDPRCENCMVHCGYDPSGALGTNYQPGDHWKNFKYNFWPRP
;
A
#
# COMPACT_ATOMS: atom_id res chain seq x y z
N VAL A 1 -0.32 6.69 7.93
CA VAL A 1 0.86 6.79 8.79
C VAL A 1 1.90 7.63 8.11
N TYR A 2 2.34 8.69 8.75
CA TYR A 2 3.36 9.62 8.27
C TYR A 2 4.62 9.54 9.16
N LYS A 3 5.66 10.25 8.79
CA LYS A 3 6.94 10.25 9.52
C LYS A 3 6.78 10.65 10.99
N GLU A 4 5.93 11.64 11.28
CA GLU A 4 5.68 12.14 12.64
C GLU A 4 4.63 11.32 13.43
N THR A 5 3.95 10.34 12.80
CA THR A 5 2.93 9.53 13.48
C THR A 5 3.58 8.72 14.61
N ASP A 6 3.12 8.90 15.84
CA ASP A 6 3.51 8.05 16.97
C ASP A 6 2.77 6.70 16.88
N VAL A 7 3.51 5.61 16.93
CA VAL A 7 2.97 4.25 16.89
C VAL A 7 2.02 3.96 18.06
N ARG A 8 2.25 4.58 19.22
CA ARG A 8 1.37 4.45 20.40
C ARG A 8 0.02 5.14 20.20
N GLU A 9 0.02 6.27 19.49
CA GLU A 9 -1.24 6.96 19.12
C GLU A 9 -2.07 6.12 18.13
N LEU A 10 -1.44 5.33 17.27
CA LEU A 10 -2.15 4.39 16.39
C LEU A 10 -2.91 3.32 17.19
N GLU A 11 -2.30 2.76 18.22
CA GLU A 11 -2.98 1.76 19.07
C GLU A 11 -4.19 2.40 19.81
N GLN A 12 -4.02 3.60 20.37
CA GLN A 12 -5.12 4.34 20.99
C GLN A 12 -6.24 4.67 20.00
N MET A 13 -5.87 5.01 18.77
CA MET A 13 -6.83 5.25 17.68
C MET A 13 -7.63 3.99 17.34
N PHE A 14 -6.97 2.83 17.24
CA PHE A 14 -7.66 1.55 17.01
C PHE A 14 -8.62 1.21 18.15
N GLU A 15 -8.20 1.40 19.41
CA GLU A 15 -9.06 1.18 20.59
C GLU A 15 -10.27 2.12 20.56
N PHE A 16 -10.05 3.39 20.29
CA PHE A 16 -11.14 4.38 20.20
C PHE A 16 -12.14 4.04 19.09
N PHE A 17 -11.69 3.80 17.86
CA PHE A 17 -12.61 3.47 16.77
C PHE A 17 -13.29 2.12 16.96
N SER A 18 -12.62 1.14 17.54
CA SER A 18 -13.26 -0.14 17.89
C SER A 18 -14.36 0.04 18.93
N SER A 19 -14.24 0.98 19.87
CA SER A 19 -15.30 1.32 20.82
C SER A 19 -16.54 1.94 20.17
N LEU A 20 -16.40 2.42 18.94
CA LEU A 20 -17.51 2.93 18.11
C LEU A 20 -18.13 1.86 17.21
N GLU A 21 -17.77 0.59 17.41
CA GLU A 21 -18.29 -0.57 16.67
C GLU A 21 -18.07 -0.48 15.15
N VAL A 22 -16.92 0.08 14.71
CA VAL A 22 -16.54 0.08 13.28
C VAL A 22 -16.22 -1.35 12.81
N ASP A 23 -16.52 -1.67 11.55
CA ASP A 23 -16.28 -2.99 10.97
C ASP A 23 -14.78 -3.34 10.88
N GLY A 24 -13.92 -2.34 10.83
CA GLY A 24 -12.48 -2.52 10.77
C GLY A 24 -11.71 -1.26 10.38
N HIS A 25 -10.39 -1.40 10.28
CA HIS A 25 -9.46 -0.31 10.06
C HIS A 25 -8.68 -0.48 8.77
N THR A 26 -8.53 0.59 8.00
CA THR A 26 -7.54 0.67 6.93
C THR A 26 -6.37 1.51 7.39
N ILE A 27 -5.17 0.93 7.35
CA ILE A 27 -3.94 1.64 7.70
C ILE A 27 -2.97 1.57 6.52
N SER A 28 -2.48 2.73 6.09
CA SER A 28 -1.57 2.84 4.93
C SER A 28 -0.38 3.71 5.25
N PRO A 29 0.81 3.39 4.71
CA PRO A 29 1.95 4.29 4.77
C PRO A 29 1.66 5.55 3.97
N GLY A 30 2.01 6.71 4.52
CA GLY A 30 2.05 7.97 3.79
C GLY A 30 3.16 7.93 2.74
N TYR A 31 2.84 8.27 1.52
CA TYR A 31 3.79 8.23 0.41
C TYR A 31 3.72 9.51 -0.41
N ASP A 32 4.84 9.80 -1.05
CA ASP A 32 5.00 10.94 -1.93
C ASP A 32 4.39 10.66 -3.31
N TYR A 33 3.36 11.43 -3.69
CA TYR A 33 2.83 11.40 -5.05
C TYR A 33 2.66 12.83 -5.59
N ASP A 34 2.74 12.97 -6.90
CA ASP A 34 2.86 14.28 -7.55
C ASP A 34 1.77 15.29 -7.17
N ALA A 35 0.53 14.86 -6.95
CA ALA A 35 -0.55 15.73 -6.51
C ALA A 35 -0.36 16.25 -5.07
N ALA A 36 0.17 15.42 -4.16
CA ALA A 36 0.44 15.84 -2.79
C ALA A 36 1.61 16.82 -2.69
N LYS A 37 2.63 16.68 -3.54
CA LYS A 37 3.77 17.60 -3.61
C LYS A 37 3.35 19.05 -3.86
N GLN A 38 2.35 19.25 -4.72
CA GLN A 38 1.98 20.60 -5.13
C GLN A 38 1.17 21.35 -4.07
N ASP A 39 0.30 20.68 -3.33
CA ASP A 39 -0.64 21.35 -2.42
C ASP A 39 -0.20 21.36 -0.95
N MET A 40 0.20 20.23 -0.38
CA MET A 40 0.57 20.16 1.04
C MET A 40 1.90 20.86 1.32
N VAL A 41 2.91 20.58 0.52
CA VAL A 41 4.25 21.15 0.70
C VAL A 41 4.23 22.64 0.48
N ARG A 42 3.50 23.10 -0.56
CA ARG A 42 3.40 24.51 -0.92
C ARG A 42 2.67 25.33 0.15
N ARG A 43 1.61 24.77 0.76
CA ARG A 43 0.81 25.45 1.78
C ARG A 43 1.46 25.46 3.16
N LEU A 44 2.23 24.43 3.48
CA LEU A 44 2.84 24.26 4.80
C LEU A 44 4.30 24.72 4.86
N GLY A 45 4.89 25.11 3.72
CA GLY A 45 6.31 25.52 3.65
C GLY A 45 7.29 24.39 4.02
N LYS A 46 6.85 23.13 3.95
CA LYS A 46 7.64 21.95 4.29
C LYS A 46 8.05 21.19 3.02
N LYS A 47 9.00 20.28 3.13
CA LYS A 47 9.45 19.44 2.03
C LYS A 47 8.76 18.07 2.09
N PRO A 48 8.62 17.35 0.95
CA PRO A 48 8.06 15.99 0.93
C PRO A 48 8.75 15.04 1.93
N GLU A 49 10.07 15.16 2.07
CA GLU A 49 10.88 14.36 2.98
C GLU A 49 10.53 14.55 4.46
N ASP A 50 9.85 15.63 4.81
CA ASP A 50 9.43 15.90 6.19
C ASP A 50 8.20 15.06 6.58
N PHE A 51 7.42 14.58 5.62
CA PHE A 51 6.16 13.88 5.87
C PHE A 51 6.19 12.41 5.50
N PHE A 52 6.74 12.09 4.31
CA PHE A 52 6.56 10.78 3.71
C PHE A 52 7.56 9.77 4.24
N LEU A 53 7.14 8.51 4.22
CA LEU A 53 7.93 7.41 4.73
C LEU A 53 8.86 6.89 3.65
N THR A 54 10.11 6.62 4.02
CA THR A 54 10.97 5.70 3.27
C THR A 54 10.52 4.25 3.52
N ARG A 55 10.96 3.30 2.70
CA ARG A 55 10.70 1.87 2.95
C ARG A 55 11.20 1.43 4.34
N ALA A 56 12.36 1.89 4.76
CA ALA A 56 12.92 1.57 6.08
C ALA A 56 12.03 2.09 7.22
N LEU A 57 11.59 3.35 7.16
CA LEU A 57 10.68 3.91 8.15
C LEU A 57 9.28 3.28 8.11
N THR A 58 8.80 2.88 6.93
CA THR A 58 7.55 2.12 6.83
C THR A 58 7.66 0.81 7.59
N ARG A 59 8.72 0.04 7.36
CA ARG A 59 8.96 -1.24 8.07
C ARG A 59 9.05 -1.06 9.58
N GLU A 60 9.72 -0.01 10.03
CA GLU A 60 9.81 0.32 11.46
C GLU A 60 8.43 0.62 12.06
N LYS A 61 7.67 1.53 11.44
CA LYS A 61 6.36 1.95 11.96
C LYS A 61 5.30 0.87 11.88
N PHE A 62 5.40 -0.02 10.92
CA PHE A 62 4.47 -1.14 10.73
C PHE A 62 4.97 -2.46 11.33
N ALA A 63 6.06 -2.47 12.09
CA ALA A 63 6.63 -3.69 12.67
C ALA A 63 5.62 -4.52 13.46
N LYS A 64 4.67 -3.86 14.14
CA LYS A 64 3.63 -4.49 14.96
C LYS A 64 2.29 -4.74 14.24
N ILE A 65 2.20 -4.50 12.93
CA ILE A 65 0.90 -4.56 12.22
C ILE A 65 0.20 -5.93 12.35
N GLN A 66 0.95 -7.01 12.46
CA GLN A 66 0.38 -8.34 12.66
C GLN A 66 -0.19 -8.51 14.08
N GLU A 67 0.49 -8.00 15.10
CA GLU A 67 -0.01 -7.98 16.48
C GLU A 67 -1.30 -7.14 16.59
N TRP A 68 -1.35 -6.00 15.90
CA TRP A 68 -2.59 -5.22 15.79
C TRP A 68 -3.69 -6.00 15.08
N GLY A 69 -3.35 -6.75 14.00
CA GLY A 69 -4.30 -7.59 13.27
C GLY A 69 -4.85 -8.77 14.07
N GLU A 70 -4.21 -9.17 15.17
CA GLU A 70 -4.73 -10.17 16.13
C GLU A 70 -5.77 -9.56 17.07
N ARG A 71 -5.64 -8.27 17.38
CA ARG A 71 -6.52 -7.54 18.32
C ARG A 71 -7.65 -6.77 17.63
N PHE A 72 -7.40 -6.28 16.43
CA PHE A 72 -8.30 -5.41 15.67
C PHE A 72 -8.51 -5.97 14.27
N THR A 73 -9.68 -5.73 13.68
CA THR A 73 -9.90 -6.02 12.26
C THR A 73 -9.14 -5.00 11.40
N ILE A 74 -8.00 -5.40 10.83
CA ILE A 74 -7.22 -4.56 9.90
C ILE A 74 -7.45 -5.08 8.49
N PHE A 75 -7.95 -4.24 7.58
CA PHE A 75 -8.15 -4.59 6.18
C PHE A 75 -6.81 -4.71 5.44
N GLY A 76 -6.78 -5.59 4.44
CA GLY A 76 -5.60 -5.99 3.69
C GLY A 76 -5.19 -7.44 3.98
N THR A 77 -4.42 -8.04 3.06
CA THR A 77 -4.00 -9.44 3.25
C THR A 77 -2.91 -9.55 4.32
N PRO A 78 -2.86 -10.65 5.09
CA PRO A 78 -1.75 -10.91 6.01
C PRO A 78 -0.39 -10.89 5.31
N VAL A 79 -0.35 -11.33 4.06
CA VAL A 79 0.85 -11.31 3.22
C VAL A 79 1.33 -9.86 2.95
N TYR A 80 0.40 -8.94 2.72
CA TYR A 80 0.72 -7.52 2.60
C TYR A 80 1.16 -6.91 3.95
N GLN A 81 0.53 -7.30 5.04
CA GLN A 81 0.96 -6.87 6.38
C GLN A 81 2.39 -7.32 6.70
N GLU A 82 2.77 -8.55 6.33
CA GLU A 82 4.15 -9.04 6.45
C GLU A 82 5.14 -8.20 5.62
N PHE A 83 4.72 -7.78 4.42
CA PHE A 83 5.52 -6.90 3.58
C PHE A 83 5.73 -5.52 4.23
N LEU A 84 4.68 -4.91 4.77
CA LEU A 84 4.79 -3.64 5.50
C LEU A 84 5.71 -3.74 6.72
N ALA A 85 5.65 -4.86 7.45
CA ALA A 85 6.52 -5.14 8.60
C ALA A 85 7.96 -5.53 8.21
N GLY A 86 8.29 -5.62 6.92
CA GLY A 86 9.62 -6.01 6.44
C GLY A 86 9.97 -7.49 6.59
N LYS A 87 8.97 -8.36 6.86
CA LYS A 87 9.15 -9.81 7.02
C LYS A 87 9.22 -10.55 5.70
N ARG A 88 8.86 -9.89 4.59
CA ARG A 88 8.95 -10.42 3.22
C ARG A 88 9.02 -9.30 2.19
N GLU A 89 9.40 -9.66 0.98
CA GLU A 89 9.29 -8.79 -0.20
C GLU A 89 8.09 -9.18 -1.06
N LEU A 90 7.48 -8.18 -1.70
CA LEU A 90 6.44 -8.35 -2.70
C LEU A 90 6.81 -7.58 -3.97
N THR A 91 6.40 -8.09 -5.11
CA THR A 91 6.49 -7.40 -6.40
C THR A 91 5.25 -6.52 -6.58
N CYS A 92 5.44 -5.28 -7.01
CA CYS A 92 4.34 -4.39 -7.31
C CYS A 92 3.55 -4.86 -8.55
N THR A 93 2.22 -5.00 -8.42
CA THR A 93 1.28 -5.31 -9.50
C THR A 93 0.34 -4.13 -9.74
N ALA A 94 0.91 -2.99 -10.16
CA ALA A 94 0.19 -1.72 -10.27
C ALA A 94 -1.07 -1.79 -11.17
N TRP A 95 -1.07 -2.67 -12.16
CA TRP A 95 -2.18 -2.93 -13.08
C TRP A 95 -3.39 -3.62 -12.43
N ALA A 96 -3.23 -4.23 -11.27
CA ALA A 96 -4.29 -5.03 -10.63
C ALA A 96 -5.39 -4.19 -9.96
N ILE A 97 -5.10 -2.93 -9.61
CA ILE A 97 -6.11 -1.97 -9.14
C ILE A 97 -6.15 -0.77 -10.10
N PRO A 98 -6.83 -0.93 -11.25
CA PRO A 98 -6.87 0.11 -12.27
C PRO A 98 -7.66 1.33 -11.80
N THR A 99 -7.20 2.49 -12.17
CA THR A 99 -7.85 3.76 -11.85
C THR A 99 -8.32 4.45 -13.12
N ARG A 100 -9.56 4.94 -13.10
CA ARG A 100 -10.14 5.70 -14.20
C ARG A 100 -10.56 7.10 -13.73
N ASN A 101 -10.28 8.10 -14.55
CA ASN A 101 -10.78 9.47 -14.37
C ASN A 101 -11.50 9.95 -15.65
N ILE A 102 -11.84 11.25 -15.73
CA ILE A 102 -12.53 11.84 -16.88
C ILE A 102 -11.74 11.74 -18.19
N LYS A 103 -10.42 11.57 -18.13
CA LYS A 103 -9.54 11.40 -19.30
C LYS A 103 -9.40 9.96 -19.77
N GLY A 104 -9.85 8.97 -18.94
CA GLY A 104 -9.73 7.55 -19.26
C GLY A 104 -9.04 6.75 -18.16
N TRP A 105 -8.59 5.55 -18.54
CA TRP A 105 -7.82 4.65 -17.68
C TRP A 105 -6.41 5.20 -17.51
N LYS A 106 -6.03 5.41 -16.26
CA LYS A 106 -4.80 6.05 -15.87
C LYS A 106 -3.67 5.02 -15.68
N ALA A 107 -2.52 5.28 -16.28
CA ALA A 107 -1.34 4.42 -16.16
C ALA A 107 -0.14 5.21 -15.62
N PRO A 108 0.80 4.56 -14.95
CA PRO A 108 0.87 3.12 -14.64
C PRO A 108 0.06 2.71 -13.41
N CYS A 109 -0.32 3.63 -12.53
CA CYS A 109 -0.98 3.28 -11.28
C CYS A 109 -1.81 4.44 -10.72
N TYR A 110 -2.44 4.21 -9.57
CA TYR A 110 -3.20 5.22 -8.84
C TYR A 110 -2.39 6.50 -8.54
N LEU A 111 -1.09 6.37 -8.27
CA LEU A 111 -0.24 7.46 -7.79
C LEU A 111 0.44 8.26 -8.89
N MET A 112 0.73 7.61 -10.00
CA MET A 112 1.45 8.20 -11.13
C MET A 112 0.53 8.29 -12.35
N THR A 113 0.78 9.27 -13.20
CA THR A 113 0.01 9.47 -14.44
C THR A 113 0.95 9.78 -15.59
N ASP A 114 1.44 8.74 -16.26
CA ASP A 114 2.27 8.86 -17.45
C ASP A 114 1.41 8.80 -18.74
N GLY A 115 0.18 8.29 -18.64
CA GLY A 115 -0.73 8.20 -19.76
C GLY A 115 -2.18 7.95 -19.35
N HIS A 116 -3.07 8.12 -20.35
CA HIS A 116 -4.48 7.77 -20.26
C HIS A 116 -4.88 6.95 -21.48
N TYR A 117 -5.74 5.95 -21.28
CA TYR A 117 -6.21 5.05 -22.29
C TYR A 117 -7.74 5.01 -22.30
N ALA A 118 -8.33 4.97 -23.49
CA ALA A 118 -9.78 4.92 -23.62
C ALA A 118 -10.38 3.61 -23.09
N ARG A 119 -9.71 2.49 -23.37
CA ARG A 119 -10.11 1.15 -22.91
C ARG A 119 -9.06 0.59 -21.96
N TYR A 120 -9.52 -0.20 -21.00
CA TYR A 120 -8.65 -0.88 -20.04
C TYR A 120 -7.67 -1.86 -20.72
N GLN A 121 -8.16 -2.58 -21.73
CA GLN A 121 -7.33 -3.51 -22.49
C GLN A 121 -6.18 -2.80 -23.18
N ASP A 122 -6.44 -1.64 -23.78
CA ASP A 122 -5.39 -0.85 -24.44
C ASP A 122 -4.29 -0.43 -23.44
N MET A 123 -4.68 -0.09 -22.21
CA MET A 123 -3.73 0.18 -21.15
C MET A 123 -2.88 -1.05 -20.79
N LEU A 124 -3.52 -2.22 -20.68
CA LEU A 124 -2.79 -3.46 -20.36
C LEU A 124 -1.78 -3.83 -21.44
N ASP A 125 -2.17 -3.65 -22.71
CA ASP A 125 -1.37 -4.09 -23.88
C ASP A 125 -0.24 -3.10 -24.23
N GLN A 126 -0.42 -1.80 -23.97
CA GLN A 126 0.49 -0.75 -24.44
C GLN A 126 1.47 -0.25 -23.37
N VAL A 127 1.14 -0.45 -22.09
CA VAL A 127 2.03 -0.03 -21.00
C VAL A 127 3.15 -1.06 -20.82
N ASP A 128 4.38 -0.60 -20.88
CA ASP A 128 5.52 -1.43 -20.48
C ASP A 128 5.59 -1.51 -18.95
N TRP A 129 4.91 -2.51 -18.39
CA TRP A 129 4.83 -2.74 -16.95
C TRP A 129 6.18 -3.04 -16.29
N ASN A 130 7.18 -3.47 -17.08
CA ASN A 130 8.52 -3.74 -16.56
C ASN A 130 9.30 -2.47 -16.16
N ARG A 131 8.81 -1.32 -16.58
CA ARG A 131 9.41 -0.02 -16.24
C ARG A 131 9.01 0.50 -14.86
N TYR A 132 8.04 -0.12 -14.19
CA TYR A 132 7.43 0.42 -12.98
C TYR A 132 7.53 -0.52 -11.78
N GLY A 133 7.38 0.06 -10.61
CA GLY A 133 7.34 -0.67 -9.34
C GLY A 133 8.72 -1.09 -8.84
N VAL A 134 8.67 -1.96 -7.86
CA VAL A 134 9.83 -2.68 -7.34
C VAL A 134 9.59 -4.16 -7.58
N VAL A 135 10.49 -4.80 -8.31
CA VAL A 135 10.42 -6.21 -8.70
C VAL A 135 11.62 -6.94 -8.13
N ASN A 136 11.38 -7.93 -7.27
CA ASN A 136 12.43 -8.69 -6.59
C ASN A 136 13.47 -7.78 -5.91
N GLY A 137 13.02 -6.72 -5.25
CA GLY A 137 13.87 -5.73 -4.58
C GLY A 137 14.55 -4.71 -5.50
N VAL A 138 14.39 -4.83 -6.83
CA VAL A 138 14.99 -3.88 -7.80
C VAL A 138 13.98 -2.79 -8.15
N VAL A 139 14.34 -1.55 -7.86
CA VAL A 139 13.57 -0.36 -8.23
C VAL A 139 13.64 -0.17 -9.75
N ARG A 140 12.49 -0.15 -10.41
CA ARG A 140 12.38 0.03 -11.87
C ARG A 140 12.18 1.50 -12.26
N ASP A 141 11.44 2.24 -11.44
CA ASP A 141 11.23 3.68 -11.60
C ASP A 141 11.59 4.36 -10.27
N PRO A 142 12.40 5.43 -10.28
CA PRO A 142 12.80 6.13 -9.04
C PRO A 142 11.61 6.60 -8.19
N ARG A 143 10.48 6.94 -8.82
CA ARG A 143 9.25 7.33 -8.12
C ARG A 143 8.64 6.19 -7.28
N CYS A 144 9.02 4.95 -7.59
CA CYS A 144 8.53 3.76 -6.89
C CYS A 144 9.42 3.36 -5.70
N GLU A 145 10.60 3.97 -5.53
CA GLU A 145 11.61 3.55 -4.55
C GLU A 145 11.04 3.38 -3.14
N ASN A 146 10.33 4.38 -2.66
CA ASN A 146 9.78 4.38 -1.31
C ASN A 146 8.31 3.93 -1.23
N CYS A 147 7.68 3.60 -2.36
CA CYS A 147 6.29 3.17 -2.39
C CYS A 147 6.14 1.77 -1.78
N MET A 148 5.24 1.67 -0.79
CA MET A 148 4.80 0.41 -0.19
C MET A 148 3.25 0.36 -0.08
N VAL A 149 2.56 1.07 -0.95
CA VAL A 149 1.11 1.28 -0.86
C VAL A 149 0.33 0.07 -1.32
N HIS A 150 -0.81 -0.16 -0.68
CA HIS A 150 -1.70 -1.30 -0.91
C HIS A 150 -2.09 -1.49 -2.39
N CYS A 151 -2.28 -0.41 -3.16
CA CYS A 151 -2.78 -0.50 -4.55
C CYS A 151 -1.92 -1.36 -5.49
N GLY A 152 -0.63 -1.52 -5.20
CA GLY A 152 0.25 -2.38 -6.01
C GLY A 152 0.71 -3.64 -5.28
N TYR A 153 0.77 -3.61 -3.95
CA TYR A 153 1.37 -4.70 -3.17
C TYR A 153 0.34 -5.62 -2.51
N ASP A 154 -0.82 -5.13 -2.10
CA ASP A 154 -1.87 -5.98 -1.54
C ASP A 154 -2.45 -6.95 -2.59
N PRO A 155 -2.71 -6.53 -3.85
CA PRO A 155 -3.04 -7.46 -4.92
C PRO A 155 -1.97 -8.53 -5.17
N SER A 156 -0.68 -8.19 -5.05
CA SER A 156 0.40 -9.19 -5.14
C SER A 156 0.27 -10.26 -4.08
N GLY A 157 -0.09 -9.86 -2.87
CA GLY A 157 -0.39 -10.77 -1.77
C GLY A 157 -1.65 -11.63 -2.00
N ALA A 158 -2.64 -11.11 -2.72
CA ALA A 158 -3.88 -11.81 -3.04
C ALA A 158 -3.78 -12.69 -4.29
N LEU A 159 -3.06 -12.24 -5.33
CA LEU A 159 -2.93 -12.90 -6.63
C LEU A 159 -1.82 -13.96 -6.68
N GLY A 160 -1.05 -14.11 -5.65
CA GLY A 160 -0.02 -15.12 -5.54
C GLY A 160 1.28 -14.84 -6.28
N THR A 161 1.56 -13.59 -6.63
CA THR A 161 2.77 -13.21 -7.39
C THR A 161 4.07 -13.56 -6.66
N ASN A 162 4.07 -13.56 -5.32
CA ASN A 162 5.22 -13.89 -4.47
C ASN A 162 4.81 -14.86 -3.36
N TYR A 163 3.93 -15.80 -3.62
CA TYR A 163 3.45 -16.75 -2.61
C TYR A 163 4.54 -17.67 -2.08
N GLN A 164 4.43 -17.90 -0.77
CA GLN A 164 5.14 -18.94 -0.05
C GLN A 164 4.16 -20.05 0.35
N PRO A 165 4.66 -21.27 0.65
CA PRO A 165 3.81 -22.33 1.16
C PRO A 165 2.97 -21.87 2.37
N GLY A 166 1.67 -22.09 2.31
CA GLY A 166 0.73 -21.71 3.37
C GLY A 166 0.07 -20.32 3.22
N ASP A 167 0.51 -19.47 2.31
CA ASP A 167 -0.06 -18.12 2.15
C ASP A 167 -1.54 -18.13 1.76
N HIS A 168 -1.97 -19.05 0.91
CA HIS A 168 -3.39 -19.22 0.57
C HIS A 168 -4.24 -19.51 1.80
N TRP A 169 -3.76 -20.42 2.66
CA TRP A 169 -4.43 -20.77 3.90
C TRP A 169 -4.44 -19.61 4.90
N LYS A 170 -3.32 -18.88 4.98
CA LYS A 170 -3.20 -17.68 5.82
C LYS A 170 -4.22 -16.60 5.39
N ASN A 171 -4.28 -16.29 4.08
CA ASN A 171 -5.24 -15.34 3.53
C ASN A 171 -6.68 -15.81 3.72
N PHE A 172 -6.97 -17.08 3.47
CA PHE A 172 -8.29 -17.67 3.67
C PHE A 172 -8.72 -17.56 5.14
N LYS A 173 -7.89 -18.00 6.06
CA LYS A 173 -8.16 -17.95 7.50
C LYS A 173 -8.40 -16.51 7.96
N TYR A 174 -7.60 -15.57 7.48
CA TYR A 174 -7.72 -14.16 7.85
C TYR A 174 -9.05 -13.54 7.42
N ASN A 175 -9.56 -13.89 6.26
CA ASN A 175 -10.78 -13.31 5.70
C ASN A 175 -12.06 -14.01 6.13
N PHE A 176 -12.02 -15.29 6.43
CA PHE A 176 -13.22 -16.12 6.61
C PHE A 176 -13.33 -16.77 8.00
N TRP A 177 -12.27 -16.75 8.80
CA TRP A 177 -12.33 -17.30 10.14
C TRP A 177 -12.74 -16.23 11.14
N PRO A 178 -13.76 -16.49 12.00
CA PRO A 178 -14.15 -15.54 13.03
C PRO A 178 -12.95 -15.15 13.90
N ARG A 179 -12.78 -13.87 14.14
CA ARG A 179 -11.83 -13.36 15.11
C ARG A 179 -12.54 -13.16 16.44
N PRO A 180 -11.82 -13.33 17.53
CA PRO A 180 -12.40 -13.12 18.86
C PRO A 180 -12.88 -11.68 19.06
#